data_73f856b237a84f608715c5a8569e6361
#
_entry.id   73f856b237a84f608715c5a8569e6361
#
_cell.length_a   1.000
_cell.length_b   1.000
_cell.length_c   1.000
_cell.angle_alpha   90.00
_cell.angle_beta   90.00
_cell.angle_gamma   90.00
#
_symmetry.space_group_name_H-M   'P 1'
#
loop_
_entity.id
_entity.type
_entity.pdbx_description
1 polymer ?
#
loop_
_entity_poly.entity_id
_entity_poly.type
_entity_poly.pdbx_seq_one_letter_code
_entity_poly.pdbx_strand_id
1 'polypeptide(L)'
;MNDYIIRGTAANDHVRCFAAYTKDVVETARQKHNTSPVATAALGRLLTAGAMMGSMCKNDSDVITLQIQCSGPIGGLTVTADSKANVKGYVNNPDVMLPPSKEGKLDVGKALDLGVLTVIKDIGLKEPYSCLLYTSDAAD
;
A
#
# COMPACT_ATOMS: atom_id res chain seq x y z
N MET A 1 -5.81 -2.57 20.73
CA MET A 1 -4.55 -3.25 20.31
C MET A 1 -3.86 -2.29 19.36
N ASN A 2 -2.60 -1.97 19.65
CA ASN A 2 -1.83 -1.07 18.78
C ASN A 2 -1.42 -1.78 17.48
N ASP A 3 -1.20 -0.99 16.44
CA ASP A 3 -0.68 -1.52 15.17
C ASP A 3 0.72 -2.14 15.37
N TYR A 4 1.01 -3.21 14.63
CA TYR A 4 2.29 -3.91 14.73
C TYR A 4 2.64 -4.64 13.44
N ILE A 5 3.92 -4.95 13.29
CA ILE A 5 4.45 -5.82 12.23
C ILE A 5 5.17 -7.00 12.88
N ILE A 6 4.85 -8.21 12.42
CA ILE A 6 5.56 -9.43 12.78
C ILE A 6 6.48 -9.81 11.63
N ARG A 7 7.72 -10.14 11.97
CA ARG A 7 8.71 -10.70 11.03
C ARG A 7 9.08 -12.10 11.46
N GLY A 8 9.19 -13.00 10.52
CA GLY A 8 9.61 -14.36 10.73
C GLY A 8 10.49 -14.89 9.62
N THR A 9 11.20 -15.96 9.90
CA THR A 9 11.98 -16.71 8.92
C THR A 9 11.52 -18.16 8.86
N ALA A 10 11.77 -18.80 7.73
CA ALA A 10 11.47 -20.21 7.50
C ALA A 10 12.52 -20.83 6.58
N ALA A 11 12.51 -22.16 6.47
CA ALA A 11 13.41 -22.94 5.61
C ALA A 11 14.89 -22.58 5.83
N ASN A 12 15.36 -22.60 7.09
CA ASN A 12 16.74 -22.24 7.47
C ASN A 12 17.14 -20.85 6.97
N ASP A 13 16.28 -19.85 7.23
CA ASP A 13 16.48 -18.43 6.86
C ASP A 13 16.47 -18.14 5.34
N HIS A 14 16.10 -19.10 4.51
CA HIS A 14 15.95 -18.88 3.07
C HIS A 14 14.66 -18.12 2.72
N VAL A 15 13.67 -18.12 3.62
CA VAL A 15 12.40 -17.43 3.43
C VAL A 15 12.19 -16.42 4.56
N ARG A 16 11.84 -15.19 4.22
CA ARG A 16 11.40 -14.15 5.17
C ARG A 16 9.92 -13.89 4.98
N CYS A 17 9.20 -13.82 6.10
CA CYS A 17 7.77 -13.56 6.13
C CYS A 17 7.48 -12.29 6.92
N PHE A 18 6.50 -11.53 6.48
CA PHE A 18 6.02 -10.33 7.16
C PHE A 18 4.50 -10.40 7.26
N ALA A 19 3.97 -10.02 8.40
CA ALA A 19 2.55 -9.83 8.61
C ALA A 19 2.32 -8.55 9.42
N ALA A 20 1.28 -7.80 9.10
CA ALA A 20 1.01 -6.53 9.75
C ALA A 20 -0.46 -6.42 10.16
N TYR A 21 -0.68 -5.83 11.33
CA TYR A 21 -1.98 -5.32 11.78
C TYR A 21 -1.90 -3.81 11.76
N THR A 22 -2.74 -3.16 10.96
CA THR A 22 -2.63 -1.72 10.63
C THR A 22 -3.98 -0.99 10.73
N LYS A 23 -4.83 -1.41 11.65
CA LYS A 23 -6.17 -0.85 11.83
C LYS A 23 -6.14 0.65 12.13
N ASP A 24 -5.27 1.05 13.07
CA ASP A 24 -5.23 2.44 13.54
C ASP A 24 -4.62 3.38 12.49
N VAL A 25 -3.62 2.91 11.75
CA VAL A 25 -3.04 3.63 10.61
C VAL A 25 -4.09 3.87 9.54
N VAL A 26 -4.85 2.83 9.16
CA VAL A 26 -5.88 2.93 8.12
C VAL A 26 -7.02 3.82 8.56
N GLU A 27 -7.47 3.71 9.81
CA GLU A 27 -8.53 4.56 10.35
C GLU A 27 -8.08 6.04 10.41
N THR A 28 -6.84 6.31 10.79
CA THR A 28 -6.28 7.66 10.77
C THR A 28 -6.27 8.25 9.35
N ALA A 29 -5.87 7.46 8.36
CA ALA A 29 -5.89 7.88 6.96
C ALA A 29 -7.32 8.13 6.47
N ARG A 30 -8.27 7.24 6.81
CA ARG A 30 -9.69 7.42 6.48
C ARG A 30 -10.24 8.72 7.02
N GLN A 31 -9.98 9.03 8.27
CA GLN A 31 -10.45 10.27 8.91
C GLN A 31 -9.83 11.52 8.28
N LYS A 32 -8.51 11.49 8.04
CA LYS A 32 -7.79 12.64 7.49
C LYS A 32 -8.15 12.97 6.04
N HIS A 33 -8.40 11.95 5.24
CA HIS A 33 -8.72 12.09 3.81
C HIS A 33 -10.22 11.94 3.52
N ASN A 34 -11.03 11.63 4.52
CA ASN A 34 -12.47 11.38 4.39
C ASN A 34 -12.79 10.40 3.25
N THR A 35 -12.09 9.27 3.22
CA THR A 35 -12.20 8.30 2.15
C THR A 35 -13.47 7.46 2.25
N SER A 36 -14.07 7.16 1.08
CA SER A 36 -15.17 6.20 0.94
C SER A 36 -14.73 4.78 1.36
N PRO A 37 -15.65 3.84 1.61
CA PRO A 37 -15.29 2.48 2.01
C PRO A 37 -14.33 1.78 1.04
N VAL A 38 -14.58 1.86 -0.27
CA VAL A 38 -13.72 1.23 -1.28
C VAL A 38 -12.35 1.92 -1.39
N ALA A 39 -12.32 3.25 -1.31
CA ALA A 39 -11.08 4.01 -1.30
C ALA A 39 -10.25 3.73 -0.02
N THR A 40 -10.92 3.59 1.13
CA THR A 40 -10.28 3.20 2.39
C THR A 40 -9.65 1.82 2.28
N ALA A 41 -10.36 0.85 1.69
CA ALA A 41 -9.83 -0.50 1.50
C ALA A 41 -8.61 -0.51 0.59
N ALA A 42 -8.65 0.23 -0.53
CA ALA A 42 -7.53 0.34 -1.46
C ALA A 42 -6.31 1.00 -0.80
N LEU A 43 -6.50 2.17 -0.18
CA LEU A 43 -5.44 2.91 0.50
C LEU A 43 -4.87 2.12 1.67
N GLY A 44 -5.72 1.48 2.47
CA GLY A 44 -5.32 0.68 3.61
C GLY A 44 -4.41 -0.48 3.23
N ARG A 45 -4.71 -1.20 2.16
CA ARG A 45 -3.86 -2.27 1.63
C ARG A 45 -2.48 -1.74 1.22
N LEU A 46 -2.44 -0.60 0.54
CA LEU A 46 -1.18 0.00 0.08
C LEU A 46 -0.36 0.56 1.26
N LEU A 47 -1.01 1.18 2.26
CA LEU A 47 -0.36 1.63 3.51
C LEU A 47 0.26 0.45 4.26
N THR A 48 -0.46 -0.66 4.37
CA THR A 48 0.02 -1.89 5.01
C THR A 48 1.24 -2.45 4.29
N ALA A 49 1.17 -2.54 2.97
CA ALA A 49 2.32 -2.97 2.15
C ALA A 49 3.51 -2.02 2.33
N GLY A 50 3.27 -0.72 2.30
CA GLY A 50 4.29 0.31 2.54
C GLY A 50 4.96 0.17 3.90
N ALA A 51 4.19 -0.04 4.97
CA ALA A 51 4.73 -0.24 6.31
C ALA A 51 5.64 -1.47 6.39
N MET A 52 5.20 -2.60 5.83
CA MET A 52 6.02 -3.82 5.78
C MET A 52 7.30 -3.61 4.97
N MET A 53 7.21 -3.00 3.79
CA MET A 53 8.37 -2.72 2.94
C MET A 53 9.32 -1.71 3.57
N GLY A 54 8.81 -0.66 4.21
CA GLY A 54 9.62 0.29 4.98
C GLY A 54 10.41 -0.40 6.08
N SER A 55 9.78 -1.32 6.81
CA SER A 55 10.45 -2.09 7.87
C SER A 55 11.60 -2.99 7.37
N MET A 56 11.72 -3.21 6.07
CA MET A 56 12.81 -3.96 5.44
C MET A 56 14.01 -3.06 5.07
N CYS A 57 13.87 -1.75 5.14
CA CYS A 57 14.96 -0.81 4.88
C CYS A 57 16.07 -0.96 5.90
N LYS A 58 17.32 -0.75 5.46
CA LYS A 58 18.51 -0.98 6.28
C LYS A 58 18.99 0.29 6.99
N ASN A 59 18.81 1.46 6.37
CA ASN A 59 19.28 2.72 6.90
C ASN A 59 18.11 3.60 7.36
N ASP A 60 18.33 4.40 8.39
CA ASP A 60 17.30 5.31 8.93
C ASP A 60 16.84 6.37 7.93
N SER A 61 17.68 6.71 6.96
CA SER A 61 17.37 7.67 5.90
C SER A 61 16.62 7.07 4.70
N ASP A 62 16.51 5.75 4.63
CA ASP A 62 15.86 5.09 3.51
C ASP A 62 14.35 5.39 3.47
N VAL A 63 13.86 5.67 2.28
CA VAL A 63 12.44 5.95 2.03
C VAL A 63 11.95 5.10 0.86
N ILE A 64 10.79 4.50 1.02
CA ILE A 64 10.09 3.78 -0.04
C ILE A 64 8.84 4.54 -0.43
N THR A 65 8.62 4.72 -1.72
CA THR A 65 7.38 5.24 -2.28
C THR A 65 6.73 4.16 -3.14
N LEU A 66 5.46 3.89 -2.86
CA LEU A 66 4.59 3.04 -3.66
C LEU A 66 3.57 3.92 -4.36
N GLN A 67 3.54 3.88 -5.67
CA GLN A 67 2.61 4.66 -6.47
C GLN A 67 1.83 3.75 -7.41
N ILE A 68 0.51 3.81 -7.34
CA ILE A 68 -0.37 3.15 -8.29
C ILE A 68 -0.98 4.22 -9.19
N GLN A 69 -0.78 4.07 -10.50
CA GLN A 69 -1.50 4.80 -11.53
C GLN A 69 -2.45 3.81 -12.22
N CYS A 70 -3.72 4.12 -12.29
CA CYS A 70 -4.71 3.17 -12.76
C CYS A 70 -5.83 3.85 -13.55
N SER A 71 -6.53 3.04 -14.37
CA SER A 71 -7.63 3.48 -15.24
C SER A 71 -8.98 3.55 -14.53
N GLY A 72 -9.10 2.90 -13.36
CA GLY A 72 -10.34 2.88 -12.60
C GLY A 72 -10.69 4.22 -11.96
N PRO A 73 -11.91 4.35 -11.41
CA PRO A 73 -12.42 5.62 -10.91
C PRO A 73 -11.64 6.20 -9.72
N ILE A 74 -10.85 5.39 -9.02
CA ILE A 74 -9.99 5.86 -7.92
C ILE A 74 -8.83 6.74 -8.42
N GLY A 75 -8.40 6.58 -9.68
CA GLY A 75 -7.42 7.41 -10.39
C GLY A 75 -5.97 7.17 -10.01
N GLY A 76 -5.70 6.67 -8.82
CA GLY A 76 -4.37 6.36 -8.34
C GLY A 76 -4.23 6.52 -6.83
N LEU A 77 -3.14 5.97 -6.32
CA LEU A 77 -2.78 6.00 -4.89
C LEU A 77 -1.27 6.22 -4.76
N THR A 78 -0.88 6.92 -3.71
CA THR A 78 0.54 7.10 -3.39
C THR A 78 0.73 6.88 -1.89
N VAL A 79 1.72 6.08 -1.54
CA VAL A 79 2.14 5.80 -0.16
C VAL A 79 3.64 5.95 -0.05
N THR A 80 4.08 6.60 1.02
CA THR A 80 5.50 6.72 1.38
C THR A 80 5.72 6.11 2.74
N ALA A 81 6.80 5.34 2.89
CA ALA A 81 7.17 4.69 4.14
C ALA A 81 8.65 4.92 4.46
N ASP A 82 8.97 5.07 5.73
CA ASP A 82 10.34 5.12 6.23
C ASP A 82 10.79 3.77 6.82
N SER A 83 12.05 3.70 7.25
CA SER A 83 12.65 2.49 7.84
C SER A 83 12.05 2.09 9.19
N LYS A 84 11.32 2.98 9.85
CA LYS A 84 10.62 2.74 11.12
C LYS A 84 9.16 2.33 10.91
N ALA A 85 8.78 2.04 9.65
CA ALA A 85 7.43 1.71 9.24
C ALA A 85 6.40 2.83 9.46
N ASN A 86 6.84 4.09 9.62
CA ASN A 86 5.92 5.21 9.55
C ASN A 86 5.46 5.38 8.11
N VAL A 87 4.16 5.46 7.92
CA VAL A 87 3.55 5.57 6.60
C VAL A 87 2.65 6.78 6.48
N LYS A 88 2.60 7.32 5.30
CA LYS A 88 1.62 8.32 4.88
C LYS A 88 1.22 8.06 3.45
N GLY A 89 -0.01 8.39 3.11
CA GLY A 89 -0.49 8.18 1.74
C GLY A 89 -1.83 8.81 1.49
N TYR A 90 -2.21 8.84 0.23
CA TYR A 90 -3.47 9.40 -0.22
C TYR A 90 -3.97 8.68 -1.48
N VAL A 91 -5.24 8.88 -1.78
CA VAL A 91 -5.88 8.48 -3.03
C VAL A 91 -6.23 9.72 -3.86
N ASN A 92 -6.19 9.61 -5.19
CA ASN A 92 -6.53 10.73 -6.07
C ASN A 92 -8.01 11.09 -5.97
N ASN A 93 -8.89 10.10 -5.92
CA ASN A 93 -10.32 10.30 -5.76
C ASN A 93 -10.83 9.56 -4.50
N PRO A 94 -10.92 10.26 -3.36
CA PRO A 94 -11.34 9.64 -2.11
C PRO A 94 -12.83 9.30 -2.04
N ASP A 95 -13.66 9.91 -2.89
CA ASP A 95 -15.12 9.84 -2.83
C ASP A 95 -15.71 8.73 -3.70
N VAL A 96 -14.89 7.87 -4.29
CA VAL A 96 -15.35 6.79 -5.17
C VAL A 96 -16.35 5.90 -4.46
N MET A 97 -17.52 5.74 -5.08
CA MET A 97 -18.58 4.84 -4.62
C MET A 97 -18.87 3.82 -5.72
N LEU A 98 -18.76 2.54 -5.38
CA LEU A 98 -19.06 1.44 -6.28
C LEU A 98 -20.05 0.48 -5.59
N PRO A 99 -20.95 -0.15 -6.36
CA PRO A 99 -21.76 -1.24 -5.82
C PRO A 99 -20.85 -2.39 -5.36
N PRO A 100 -21.33 -3.20 -4.39
CA PRO A 100 -20.59 -4.38 -3.98
C PRO A 100 -20.28 -5.31 -5.17
N SER A 101 -19.21 -6.07 -5.06
CA SER A 101 -18.90 -7.15 -6.01
C SER A 101 -20.01 -8.22 -5.98
N LYS A 102 -19.97 -9.16 -6.92
CA LYS A 102 -20.91 -10.29 -6.96
C LYS A 102 -20.92 -11.12 -5.67
N GLU A 103 -19.83 -11.07 -4.90
CA GLU A 103 -19.69 -11.75 -3.61
C GLU A 103 -20.14 -10.89 -2.41
N GLY A 104 -20.68 -9.70 -2.64
CA GLY A 104 -21.11 -8.78 -1.59
C GLY A 104 -19.95 -8.06 -0.86
N LYS A 105 -18.75 -8.06 -1.42
CA LYS A 105 -17.56 -7.40 -0.87
C LYS A 105 -17.31 -6.05 -1.55
N LEU A 106 -16.45 -5.21 -0.93
CA LEU A 106 -15.96 -3.98 -1.57
C LEU A 106 -15.19 -4.33 -2.84
N ASP A 107 -15.58 -3.75 -3.97
CA ASP A 107 -14.97 -4.04 -5.28
C ASP A 107 -13.76 -3.14 -5.52
N VAL A 108 -12.67 -3.43 -4.82
CA VAL A 108 -11.40 -2.71 -4.97
C VAL A 108 -10.79 -2.94 -6.35
N GLY A 109 -10.94 -4.15 -6.89
CA GLY A 109 -10.47 -4.48 -8.23
C GLY A 109 -11.08 -3.55 -9.29
N LYS A 110 -12.39 -3.36 -9.26
CA LYS A 110 -13.09 -2.44 -10.17
C LYS A 110 -12.74 -0.97 -9.90
N ALA A 111 -12.45 -0.61 -8.65
CA ALA A 111 -12.04 0.76 -8.32
C ALA A 111 -10.68 1.12 -8.91
N LEU A 112 -9.77 0.16 -9.00
CA LEU A 112 -8.44 0.31 -9.57
C LEU A 112 -8.43 0.02 -11.08
N ASP A 113 -9.10 -1.05 -11.50
CA ASP A 113 -9.06 -1.55 -12.88
C ASP A 113 -7.61 -1.85 -13.31
N LEU A 114 -7.22 -1.56 -14.54
CA LEU A 114 -5.85 -1.75 -15.02
C LEU A 114 -4.92 -0.67 -14.45
N GLY A 115 -3.75 -1.07 -14.03
CA GLY A 115 -2.83 -0.11 -13.44
C GLY A 115 -1.37 -0.57 -13.43
N VAL A 116 -0.53 0.38 -13.05
CA VAL A 116 0.91 0.18 -12.86
C VAL A 116 1.27 0.55 -11.43
N LEU A 117 1.91 -0.39 -10.73
CA LEU A 117 2.54 -0.12 -9.45
C LEU A 117 4.00 0.24 -9.69
N THR A 118 4.40 1.41 -9.28
CA THR A 118 5.79 1.86 -9.24
C THR A 118 6.31 1.78 -7.81
N VAL A 119 7.43 1.09 -7.62
CA VAL A 119 8.16 1.06 -6.35
C VAL A 119 9.42 1.88 -6.51
N ILE A 120 9.56 2.93 -5.73
CA ILE A 120 10.72 3.83 -5.73
C ILE A 120 11.41 3.68 -4.38
N LYS A 121 12.71 3.34 -4.41
CA LYS A 121 13.55 3.23 -3.20
C LYS A 121 14.61 4.31 -3.23
N ASP A 122 14.48 5.29 -2.34
CA ASP A 122 15.53 6.25 -2.06
C ASP A 122 16.40 5.70 -0.92
N ILE A 123 17.56 5.19 -1.29
CA ILE A 123 18.53 4.57 -0.39
C ILE A 123 19.88 5.34 -0.38
N GLY A 124 19.82 6.64 -0.68
CA GLY A 124 21.00 7.51 -0.69
C GLY A 124 21.89 7.38 -1.93
N LEU A 125 21.41 6.76 -3.00
CA LEU A 125 22.08 6.74 -4.30
C LEU A 125 21.88 8.07 -5.04
N LYS A 126 22.74 8.34 -6.02
CA LYS A 126 22.62 9.55 -6.87
C LYS A 126 21.25 9.65 -7.54
N GLU A 127 20.69 8.51 -7.92
CA GLU A 127 19.33 8.38 -8.43
C GLU A 127 18.60 7.27 -7.66
N PRO A 128 17.32 7.47 -7.27
CA PRO A 128 16.55 6.44 -6.61
C PRO A 128 16.36 5.21 -7.51
N TYR A 129 16.36 4.03 -6.90
CA TYR A 129 15.99 2.80 -7.59
C TYR A 129 14.49 2.79 -7.85
N SER A 130 14.08 2.52 -9.08
CA SER A 130 12.67 2.44 -9.47
C SER A 130 12.38 1.11 -10.18
N CYS A 131 11.28 0.49 -9.81
CA CYS A 131 10.76 -0.74 -10.43
C CYS A 131 9.28 -0.55 -10.78
N LEU A 132 8.91 -0.95 -12.00
CA LEU A 132 7.53 -0.94 -12.50
C LEU A 132 6.97 -2.36 -12.46
N LEU A 133 5.80 -2.52 -11.85
CA LEU A 133 5.03 -3.75 -11.83
C LEU A 133 3.67 -3.49 -12.47
N TYR A 134 3.36 -4.27 -13.49
CA TYR A 134 2.04 -4.20 -14.14
C TYR A 134 1.05 -5.03 -13.32
N THR A 135 -0.06 -4.42 -12.94
CA THR A 135 -1.15 -5.14 -12.30
C THR A 135 -2.07 -5.67 -13.39
N SER A 136 -1.88 -6.91 -13.80
CA SER A 136 -2.92 -7.65 -14.49
C SER A 136 -3.60 -8.55 -13.49
N ASP A 137 -4.90 -8.39 -13.29
CA ASP A 137 -5.80 -9.33 -12.60
C ASP A 137 -5.31 -10.02 -11.31
N ALA A 138 -4.46 -9.38 -10.52
CA ALA A 138 -4.03 -9.90 -9.24
C ALA A 138 -5.10 -9.76 -8.13
N ALA A 139 -6.36 -9.62 -8.50
CA ALA A 139 -7.47 -9.43 -7.58
C ALA A 139 -8.45 -10.62 -7.54
N ASP A 140 -8.12 -11.74 -8.14
CA ASP A 140 -8.88 -12.98 -7.98
C ASP A 140 -8.43 -13.79 -6.76
#